data_c4f0ae5f8ac7714d27c027263806f230
#
_entry.id   c4f0ae5f8ac7714d27c027263806f230
#
_cell.length_a   1.000
_cell.length_b   1.000
_cell.length_c   1.000
_cell.angle_alpha   90.00
_cell.angle_beta   90.00
_cell.angle_gamma   90.00
#
_symmetry.space_group_name_H-M   'P 1'
#
loop_
_entity.id
_entity.type
_entity.pdbx_description
1 polymer ?
#
loop_
_entity_poly.entity_id
_entity_poly.type
_entity_poly.pdbx_seq_one_letter_code
_entity_poly.pdbx_strand_id
1 'polypeptide(L)'
;MRFHRYVTIPIINGEGEYVGTLRNEDIFRYFLDNNDFDYKKAERDSVNAIIDQSYTKPLLHNASVGELIEMVKEHNSVPVVDDRGCFIGIILRRDVLNFLSECYEKSRDNQ
;
A
#
# COMPACT_ATOMS: atom_id res chain seq x y z
N MET A 1 -8.46 -19.60 12.40
CA MET A 1 -7.42 -18.58 12.58
C MET A 1 -7.51 -17.51 11.53
N ARG A 2 -7.30 -16.33 11.97
CA ARG A 2 -7.57 -15.19 11.13
C ARG A 2 -6.31 -14.62 10.54
N PHE A 3 -5.82 -15.26 9.52
CA PHE A 3 -4.59 -14.83 8.90
C PHE A 3 -4.79 -13.98 7.67
N HIS A 4 -6.01 -13.52 7.47
CA HIS A 4 -6.32 -12.82 6.23
C HIS A 4 -6.16 -11.32 6.32
N ARG A 5 -5.44 -10.85 7.31
CA ARG A 5 -5.15 -9.44 7.38
C ARG A 5 -4.01 -9.13 6.44
N TYR A 6 -4.29 -8.28 5.49
CA TYR A 6 -3.23 -7.73 4.68
C TYR A 6 -2.42 -6.79 5.53
N VAL A 7 -1.14 -7.07 5.63
CA VAL A 7 -0.23 -6.10 6.21
C VAL A 7 0.40 -5.37 5.04
N THR A 8 0.18 -4.10 4.98
CA THR A 8 0.72 -3.22 3.97
C THR A 8 1.35 -2.05 4.69
N ILE A 9 2.65 -1.93 4.59
CA ILE A 9 3.38 -0.90 5.32
C ILE A 9 4.07 0.00 4.32
N PRO A 10 3.68 1.29 4.25
CA PRO A 10 4.40 2.24 3.41
C PRO A 10 5.76 2.53 4.03
N ILE A 11 6.76 2.58 3.18
CA ILE A 11 8.13 2.85 3.62
C ILE A 11 8.54 4.23 3.11
N ILE A 12 9.06 5.03 4.01
CA ILE A 12 9.52 6.37 3.68
C ILE A 12 10.99 6.50 4.06
N ASN A 13 11.66 7.43 3.40
CA ASN A 13 13.07 7.71 3.71
C ASN A 13 13.18 8.79 4.79
N GLY A 14 14.40 9.22 5.10
CA GLY A 14 14.63 10.22 6.15
C GLY A 14 14.04 11.58 5.84
N GLU A 15 13.69 11.84 4.59
CA GLU A 15 13.09 13.09 4.18
C GLU A 15 11.58 13.03 4.07
N GLY A 16 10.99 11.89 4.44
CA GLY A 16 9.56 11.71 4.41
C GLY A 16 9.02 11.30 3.06
N GLU A 17 9.87 11.06 2.09
CA GLU A 17 9.45 10.67 0.76
C GLU A 17 9.06 9.20 0.71
N TYR A 18 8.04 8.91 -0.08
CA TYR A 18 7.59 7.53 -0.26
C TYR A 18 8.60 6.76 -1.11
N VAL A 19 9.04 5.63 -0.60
CA VAL A 19 10.05 4.79 -1.26
C VAL A 19 9.46 3.51 -1.81
N GLY A 20 8.44 2.99 -1.15
CA GLY A 20 7.82 1.75 -1.57
C GLY A 20 6.88 1.22 -0.50
N THR A 21 6.29 0.07 -0.78
CA THR A 21 5.35 -0.57 0.13
C THR A 21 5.83 -1.97 0.46
N LEU A 22 5.79 -2.31 1.72
CA LEU A 22 6.13 -3.64 2.20
C LEU A 22 4.86 -4.43 2.49
N ARG A 23 4.76 -5.62 1.90
CA ARG A 23 3.59 -6.48 2.07
C ARG A 23 4.01 -7.81 2.71
N ASN A 24 3.05 -8.54 3.26
CA ASN A 24 3.31 -9.86 3.84
C ASN A 24 4.06 -10.77 2.89
N GLU A 25 3.64 -10.80 1.65
CA GLU A 25 4.22 -11.69 0.65
C GLU A 25 5.66 -11.31 0.33
N ASP A 26 6.04 -10.06 0.49
CA ASP A 26 7.42 -9.63 0.25
C ASP A 26 8.34 -10.16 1.33
N ILE A 27 7.89 -10.13 2.57
CA ILE A 27 8.66 -10.68 3.69
C ILE A 27 8.81 -12.18 3.53
N PHE A 28 7.71 -12.83 3.16
CA PHE A 28 7.71 -14.28 2.99
C PHE A 28 8.65 -14.69 1.86
N ARG A 29 8.60 -13.97 0.75
CA ARG A 29 9.48 -14.23 -0.39
C ARG A 29 10.93 -14.05 -0.04
N TYR A 30 11.23 -13.05 0.78
CA TYR A 30 12.61 -12.81 1.21
C TYR A 30 13.19 -14.04 1.89
N PHE A 31 12.44 -14.64 2.81
CA PHE A 31 12.92 -15.82 3.52
C PHE A 31 12.98 -17.04 2.61
N LEU A 32 12.08 -17.15 1.65
CA LEU A 32 12.12 -18.26 0.69
C LEU A 32 13.34 -18.17 -0.22
N ASP A 33 13.62 -16.97 -0.70
CA ASP A 33 14.73 -16.75 -1.65
C ASP A 33 16.09 -16.98 -1.01
N ASN A 34 16.18 -16.76 0.30
CA ASN A 34 17.45 -16.94 1.00
C ASN A 34 17.64 -18.35 1.55
N ASN A 35 16.68 -19.23 1.31
CA ASN A 35 16.75 -20.64 1.66
C ASN A 35 16.95 -20.96 3.12
N ASP A 36 17.02 -19.95 3.94
CA ASP A 36 17.29 -20.11 5.37
C ASP A 36 16.51 -19.09 6.13
N PHE A 37 15.82 -19.55 7.17
CA PHE A 37 15.26 -18.63 8.13
C PHE A 37 16.37 -18.16 9.05
N ASP A 38 17.35 -17.50 8.48
CA ASP A 38 18.46 -16.97 9.24
C ASP A 38 18.08 -15.61 9.81
N TYR A 39 17.62 -15.64 11.03
CA TYR A 39 17.16 -14.42 11.72
C TYR A 39 18.29 -13.41 11.87
N LYS A 40 19.51 -13.89 12.05
CA LYS A 40 20.65 -12.99 12.21
C LYS A 40 20.95 -12.23 10.92
N LYS A 41 20.80 -12.89 9.78
CA LYS A 41 20.97 -12.24 8.51
C LYS A 41 19.86 -11.21 8.30
N ALA A 42 18.63 -11.57 8.69
CA ALA A 42 17.49 -10.68 8.55
C ALA A 42 17.68 -9.41 9.40
N GLU A 43 18.31 -9.53 10.55
CA GLU A 43 18.59 -8.37 11.38
C GLU A 43 19.54 -7.38 10.73
N ARG A 44 20.42 -7.87 9.86
CA ARG A 44 21.41 -7.02 9.21
C ARG A 44 20.97 -6.49 7.87
N ASP A 45 20.04 -7.18 7.21
CA ASP A 45 19.60 -6.75 5.90
C ASP A 45 18.65 -5.57 6.01
N SER A 46 18.78 -4.64 5.09
CA SER A 46 17.92 -3.47 5.05
C SER A 46 16.58 -3.80 4.43
N VAL A 47 15.53 -3.15 4.90
CA VAL A 47 14.20 -3.25 4.30
C VAL A 47 14.23 -2.84 2.83
N ASN A 48 15.17 -1.99 2.44
CA ASN A 48 15.33 -1.57 1.06
C ASN A 48 15.53 -2.75 0.10
N ALA A 49 16.14 -3.84 0.58
CA ALA A 49 16.37 -5.01 -0.26
C ALA A 49 15.06 -5.70 -0.62
N ILE A 50 14.04 -5.52 0.21
CA ILE A 50 12.73 -6.16 -0.02
C ILE A 50 11.84 -5.26 -0.87
N ILE A 51 11.81 -3.97 -0.58
CA ILE A 51 10.86 -3.05 -1.21
C ILE A 51 11.16 -2.79 -2.68
N ASP A 52 12.36 -3.06 -3.15
CA ASP A 52 12.69 -2.90 -4.57
C ASP A 52 11.80 -3.73 -5.48
N GLN A 53 11.20 -4.80 -4.93
CA GLN A 53 10.37 -5.71 -5.70
C GLN A 53 8.88 -5.45 -5.52
N SER A 54 8.51 -4.56 -4.62
CA SER A 54 7.12 -4.34 -4.28
C SER A 54 6.70 -2.89 -4.42
N TYR A 55 7.33 -2.17 -5.32
CA TYR A 55 7.00 -0.76 -5.52
C TYR A 55 5.59 -0.60 -6.07
N THR A 56 4.79 0.20 -5.39
CA THR A 56 3.47 0.61 -5.85
C THR A 56 3.55 2.10 -6.17
N LYS A 57 3.21 2.46 -7.38
CA LYS A 57 3.24 3.87 -7.77
C LYS A 57 2.31 4.69 -6.88
N PRO A 58 2.81 5.77 -6.27
CA PRO A 58 1.95 6.57 -5.41
C PRO A 58 1.00 7.45 -6.21
N LEU A 59 -0.11 7.81 -5.57
CA LEU A 59 -1.08 8.71 -6.14
C LEU A 59 -0.82 10.11 -5.60
N LEU A 60 -0.84 11.11 -6.49
CA LEU A 60 -0.70 12.49 -6.06
C LEU A 60 -1.96 12.95 -5.35
N HIS A 61 -1.81 13.79 -4.35
CA HIS A 61 -2.93 14.25 -3.54
C HIS A 61 -3.98 15.00 -4.34
N ASN A 62 -3.59 15.57 -5.48
CA ASN A 62 -4.52 16.30 -6.34
C ASN A 62 -4.96 15.50 -7.56
N ALA A 63 -4.73 14.19 -7.55
CA ALA A 63 -5.17 13.33 -8.64
C ALA A 63 -6.69 13.24 -8.65
N SER A 64 -7.24 12.88 -9.80
CA SER A 64 -8.69 12.76 -9.95
C SER A 64 -9.21 11.51 -9.24
N VAL A 65 -10.50 11.53 -8.92
CA VAL A 65 -11.16 10.34 -8.37
C VAL A 65 -11.09 9.18 -9.35
N GLY A 66 -11.14 9.49 -10.66
CA GLY A 66 -11.01 8.45 -11.67
C GLY A 66 -9.67 7.73 -11.60
N GLU A 67 -8.60 8.47 -11.37
CA GLU A 67 -7.29 7.86 -11.21
C GLU A 67 -7.23 6.97 -9.96
N LEU A 68 -7.85 7.42 -8.88
CA LEU A 68 -7.93 6.63 -7.65
C LEU A 68 -8.66 5.32 -7.90
N ILE A 69 -9.79 5.39 -8.60
CA ILE A 69 -10.58 4.19 -8.89
C ILE A 69 -9.76 3.19 -9.71
N GLU A 70 -9.01 3.68 -10.70
CA GLU A 70 -8.17 2.80 -11.48
C GLU A 70 -7.09 2.13 -10.63
N MET A 71 -6.53 2.87 -9.68
CA MET A 71 -5.52 2.31 -8.79
C MET A 71 -6.09 1.22 -7.87
N VAL A 72 -7.26 1.44 -7.30
CA VAL A 72 -7.83 0.48 -6.36
C VAL A 72 -8.37 -0.76 -7.06
N LYS A 73 -8.53 -0.73 -8.38
CA LYS A 73 -8.87 -1.94 -9.12
C LYS A 73 -7.77 -2.98 -9.05
N GLU A 74 -6.53 -2.52 -8.98
CA GLU A 74 -5.38 -3.40 -9.02
C GLU A 74 -4.65 -3.53 -7.68
N HIS A 75 -4.87 -2.61 -6.77
CA HIS A 75 -4.15 -2.57 -5.51
C HIS A 75 -5.10 -2.45 -4.34
N ASN A 76 -4.84 -3.20 -3.29
CA ASN A 76 -5.64 -3.15 -2.06
C ASN A 76 -5.41 -1.87 -1.27
N SER A 77 -4.26 -1.26 -1.47
CA SER A 77 -3.91 -0.02 -0.80
C SER A 77 -3.14 0.87 -1.77
N VAL A 78 -3.38 2.17 -1.66
CA VAL A 78 -2.76 3.16 -2.53
C VAL A 78 -2.11 4.22 -1.68
N PRO A 79 -0.78 4.37 -1.76
CA PRO A 79 -0.10 5.44 -1.03
C PRO A 79 -0.37 6.78 -1.72
N VAL A 80 -0.52 7.82 -0.92
CA VAL A 80 -0.77 9.17 -1.42
C VAL A 80 0.39 10.06 -1.01
N VAL A 81 0.89 10.83 -1.96
CA VAL A 81 2.01 11.73 -1.75
C VAL A 81 1.66 13.15 -2.17
N ASP A 82 2.44 14.10 -1.67
CA ASP A 82 2.30 15.50 -2.08
C ASP A 82 3.16 15.80 -3.30
N ASP A 83 3.28 17.08 -3.65
CA ASP A 83 4.03 17.53 -4.81
C ASP A 83 5.51 17.19 -4.73
N ARG A 84 6.02 17.00 -3.53
CA ARG A 84 7.44 16.70 -3.31
C ARG A 84 7.72 15.21 -3.23
N GLY A 85 6.68 14.40 -3.34
CA GLY A 85 6.82 12.96 -3.16
C GLY A 85 6.76 12.52 -1.71
N CYS A 86 6.47 13.43 -0.79
CA CYS A 86 6.36 13.10 0.62
C CYS A 86 5.06 12.37 0.91
N PHE A 87 5.16 11.32 1.71
CA PHE A 87 4.03 10.48 2.04
C PHE A 87 3.03 11.24 2.92
N ILE A 88 1.77 11.22 2.52
CA ILE A 88 0.70 11.89 3.26
C ILE A 88 -0.22 10.88 3.94
N GLY A 89 -0.50 9.78 3.27
CA GLY A 89 -1.42 8.80 3.81
C GLY A 89 -1.64 7.66 2.84
N ILE A 90 -2.53 6.78 3.22
CA ILE A 90 -2.83 5.59 2.44
C ILE A 90 -4.34 5.45 2.30
N ILE A 91 -4.78 5.06 1.10
CA ILE A 91 -6.19 4.81 0.83
C ILE A 91 -6.38 3.33 0.63
N LEU A 92 -7.33 2.76 1.34
CA LEU A 92 -7.62 1.34 1.24
C LEU A 92 -8.78 1.11 0.27
N ARG A 93 -8.65 0.08 -0.55
CA ARG A 93 -9.72 -0.31 -1.47
C ARG A 93 -11.05 -0.46 -0.75
N ARG A 94 -11.03 -1.08 0.42
CA ARG A 94 -12.24 -1.32 1.21
C ARG A 94 -12.95 -0.01 1.54
N ASP A 95 -12.19 1.01 1.90
CA ASP A 95 -12.78 2.30 2.26
C ASP A 95 -13.39 3.00 1.06
N VAL A 96 -12.77 2.86 -0.11
CA VAL A 96 -13.33 3.42 -1.34
C VAL A 96 -14.65 2.73 -1.68
N LEU A 97 -14.68 1.41 -1.57
CA LEU A 97 -15.89 0.65 -1.85
C LEU A 97 -17.01 1.00 -0.88
N ASN A 98 -16.69 1.15 0.39
CA ASN A 98 -17.68 1.55 1.39
C ASN A 98 -18.24 2.93 1.10
N PHE A 99 -17.39 3.87 0.72
CA PHE A 99 -17.84 5.21 0.38
C PHE A 99 -18.78 5.21 -0.82
N LEU A 100 -18.42 4.45 -1.86
CA LEU A 100 -19.25 4.37 -3.05
C LEU A 100 -20.58 3.71 -2.76
N SER A 101 -20.59 2.70 -1.90
CA SER A 101 -21.81 2.04 -1.47
C SER A 101 -22.73 3.00 -0.74
N GLU A 102 -22.19 3.81 0.15
CA GLU A 102 -22.95 4.80 0.88
C GLU A 102 -23.54 5.86 -0.05
N CYS A 103 -22.77 6.31 -1.02
CA CYS A 103 -23.24 7.27 -2.00
C CYS A 103 -24.40 6.70 -2.83
N TYR A 104 -24.28 5.43 -3.19
CA TYR A 104 -25.34 4.75 -3.95
C TYR A 104 -26.62 4.67 -3.14
N GLU A 105 -26.55 4.30 -1.87
CA GLU A 105 -27.70 4.19 -1.02
C GLU A 105 -28.38 5.53 -0.80
N LYS A 106 -27.62 6.59 -0.62
CA LYS A 106 -28.18 7.94 -0.47
C LYS A 106 -28.89 8.40 -1.74
N SER A 107 -28.30 8.09 -2.88
CA SER A 107 -28.89 8.43 -4.17
C SER A 107 -30.23 7.71 -4.35
N ARG A 108 -30.28 6.44 -3.92
CA ARG A 108 -31.50 5.64 -3.99
C ARG A 108 -32.59 6.17 -3.09
N ASP A 109 -32.22 6.59 -1.88
CA ASP A 109 -33.19 7.10 -0.92
C ASP A 109 -33.80 8.43 -1.32
N ASN A 110 -33.14 9.17 -2.19
CA ASN A 110 -33.62 10.46 -2.66
C ASN A 110 -34.52 10.38 -3.88
N GLN A 111 -34.82 9.18 -4.31
CA GLN A 111 -35.79 8.97 -5.39
C GLN A 111 -37.17 8.61 -4.82
#